data_590c310ba0193015cc1a72c7c3476315
#
_entry.id   590c310ba0193015cc1a72c7c3476315
#
_cell.length_a   1.000
_cell.length_b   1.000
_cell.length_c   1.000
_cell.angle_alpha   90.00
_cell.angle_beta   90.00
_cell.angle_gamma   90.00
#
_symmetry.space_group_name_H-M   'P 1'
#
loop_
_entity.id
_entity.type
_entity.pdbx_description
1 polymer ?
#
loop_
_entity_poly.entity_id
_entity_poly.type
_entity_poly.pdbx_seq_one_letter_code
_entity_poly.pdbx_strand_id
1 'polypeptide(L)'
;MTVIPILMAATLGLALAGCGSTPTRQAKTPTPAPTTPQGGGYYLDDGPEATPPANLDAVPDAVPRDEPLHRFANRTYTALGNTYTPRTTRRGFSEEGLASWYGRRFHGRKTASGEVYDMYAMTAAHPTLPIPSYVRVTALNSGKSVVVRINDRGPFHSKRVIDLSYTAAHKLGYIRQGSTRVRVDSIDPASHDTQGEALGEGLFLQVGAFSSADNAQRLRERLTRELALDAGRTRVVLNDRLHRVQVGPYPSDVDAHADRDRVRERLDLNAVLLRRD
;
A
#
# COMPACT_ATOMS: atom_id res chain seq x y z
N MET A 1 -60.03 51.01 -44.16
CA MET A 1 -60.24 52.49 -44.12
C MET A 1 -59.41 52.94 -42.93
N THR A 2 -58.44 53.69 -43.03
CA THR A 2 -57.91 54.98 -43.42
C THR A 2 -56.48 55.04 -42.91
N VAL A 3 -55.47 54.97 -43.69
CA VAL A 3 -54.60 55.92 -44.34
C VAL A 3 -53.94 56.99 -43.43
N ILE A 4 -52.59 56.86 -43.18
CA ILE A 4 -51.43 57.78 -43.42
C ILE A 4 -51.53 59.22 -42.86
N PRO A 5 -50.49 60.04 -42.60
CA PRO A 5 -49.04 59.93 -42.95
C PRO A 5 -47.99 60.44 -41.93
N ILE A 6 -46.71 60.09 -42.16
CA ILE A 6 -45.49 60.87 -42.35
C ILE A 6 -45.35 62.23 -41.65
N LEU A 7 -44.32 62.43 -40.86
CA LEU A 7 -43.49 63.66 -41.02
C LEU A 7 -42.01 63.42 -40.60
N MET A 8 -41.16 63.78 -41.51
CA MET A 8 -39.69 63.81 -41.48
C MET A 8 -39.23 65.11 -40.80
N ALA A 9 -38.26 65.08 -39.95
CA ALA A 9 -37.52 66.28 -39.62
C ALA A 9 -36.02 65.89 -39.37
N ALA A 10 -35.22 66.30 -40.31
CA ALA A 10 -33.77 66.30 -40.20
C ALA A 10 -33.36 67.53 -39.40
N THR A 11 -32.40 67.38 -38.48
CA THR A 11 -31.60 68.47 -37.97
C THR A 11 -30.12 68.03 -37.88
N LEU A 12 -29.36 68.79 -38.62
CA LEU A 12 -27.93 68.89 -38.72
C LEU A 12 -27.37 69.56 -37.47
N GLY A 13 -26.22 69.07 -36.94
CA GLY A 13 -25.58 69.84 -35.88
C GLY A 13 -24.34 69.22 -35.26
N LEU A 14 -23.21 69.64 -35.82
CA LEU A 14 -21.95 70.06 -35.18
C LEU A 14 -21.06 68.98 -34.58
N ALA A 15 -19.95 68.74 -35.25
CA ALA A 15 -18.72 68.07 -34.78
C ALA A 15 -18.03 68.92 -33.71
N LEU A 16 -17.69 68.32 -32.59
CA LEU A 16 -16.68 68.80 -31.65
C LEU A 16 -15.63 67.71 -31.48
N ALA A 17 -14.45 67.98 -32.04
CA ALA A 17 -13.25 67.20 -31.86
C ALA A 17 -12.74 67.40 -30.40
N GLY A 18 -12.84 66.42 -29.57
CA GLY A 18 -12.23 66.33 -28.24
C GLY A 18 -11.08 65.30 -28.25
N CYS A 19 -9.85 65.76 -28.29
CA CYS A 19 -8.67 64.92 -28.02
C CYS A 19 -8.71 64.50 -26.55
N GLY A 20 -9.17 63.30 -26.24
CA GLY A 20 -9.06 62.66 -24.97
C GLY A 20 -8.05 61.50 -25.05
N SER A 21 -6.85 61.72 -24.53
CA SER A 21 -5.86 60.65 -24.32
C SER A 21 -6.38 59.65 -23.31
N THR A 22 -6.74 58.50 -23.78
CA THR A 22 -7.06 57.34 -22.93
C THR A 22 -5.79 56.76 -22.35
N PRO A 23 -5.68 56.58 -21.02
CA PRO A 23 -4.54 55.84 -20.44
C PRO A 23 -4.63 54.37 -20.87
N THR A 24 -3.61 53.91 -21.58
CA THR A 24 -3.44 52.51 -21.94
C THR A 24 -3.29 51.70 -20.67
N ARG A 25 -4.34 50.99 -20.30
CA ARG A 25 -4.31 50.02 -19.22
C ARG A 25 -3.43 48.86 -19.67
N GLN A 26 -2.16 48.83 -19.20
CA GLN A 26 -1.27 47.69 -19.39
C GLN A 26 -2.02 46.41 -18.92
N ALA A 27 -2.29 45.54 -19.87
CA ALA A 27 -2.77 44.21 -19.60
C ALA A 27 -1.70 43.51 -18.74
N LYS A 28 -2.03 43.24 -17.46
CA LYS A 28 -1.22 42.33 -16.65
C LYS A 28 -1.17 41.00 -17.38
N THR A 29 0.02 40.59 -17.77
CA THR A 29 0.32 39.25 -18.25
C THR A 29 -0.30 38.25 -17.25
N PRO A 30 -1.14 37.32 -17.69
CA PRO A 30 -1.68 36.31 -16.75
C PRO A 30 -0.48 35.51 -16.20
N THR A 31 -0.32 35.56 -14.90
CA THR A 31 0.56 34.62 -14.20
C THR A 31 0.10 33.22 -14.61
N PRO A 32 1.02 32.34 -15.09
CA PRO A 32 0.65 30.96 -15.41
C PRO A 32 0.03 30.36 -14.15
N ALA A 33 -1.22 29.91 -14.25
CA ALA A 33 -1.81 29.09 -13.23
C ALA A 33 -0.90 27.88 -12.99
N PRO A 34 -0.71 27.43 -11.73
CA PRO A 34 0.05 26.22 -11.46
C PRO A 34 -0.56 25.11 -12.29
N THR A 35 0.21 24.58 -13.24
CA THR A 35 -0.15 23.41 -14.03
C THR A 35 -0.30 22.24 -13.04
N THR A 36 -1.52 21.92 -12.69
CA THR A 36 -1.86 20.65 -12.07
C THR A 36 -1.30 19.56 -12.98
N PRO A 37 -0.54 18.58 -12.46
CA PRO A 37 -0.10 17.46 -13.27
C PRO A 37 -1.35 16.77 -13.83
N GLN A 38 -1.51 16.78 -15.14
CA GLN A 38 -2.50 15.98 -15.86
C GLN A 38 -2.00 14.52 -15.80
N GLY A 39 -2.12 13.92 -14.63
CA GLY A 39 -1.96 12.49 -14.40
C GLY A 39 -3.35 11.87 -14.34
N GLY A 40 -3.50 10.70 -14.96
CA GLY A 40 -4.74 9.96 -15.16
C GLY A 40 -5.70 10.05 -13.97
N GLY A 41 -6.98 10.34 -14.28
CA GLY A 41 -7.97 10.69 -13.29
C GLY A 41 -8.09 9.65 -12.18
N TYR A 42 -7.72 10.05 -10.99
CA TYR A 42 -7.98 9.27 -9.78
C TYR A 42 -9.48 9.21 -9.51
N TYR A 43 -9.95 8.07 -9.03
CA TYR A 43 -11.35 7.92 -8.67
C TYR A 43 -11.73 8.94 -7.59
N LEU A 44 -12.63 9.88 -7.92
CA LEU A 44 -13.16 10.89 -6.98
C LEU A 44 -12.08 11.61 -6.15
N ASP A 45 -10.99 12.06 -6.75
CA ASP A 45 -9.84 12.72 -6.11
C ASP A 45 -9.06 11.83 -5.10
N ASP A 46 -9.18 10.52 -5.18
CA ASP A 46 -8.43 9.58 -4.33
C ASP A 46 -6.99 9.41 -4.84
N GLY A 47 -6.24 10.48 -4.80
CA GLY A 47 -4.83 10.50 -5.21
C GLY A 47 -3.85 10.39 -4.03
N PRO A 48 -2.55 10.51 -4.32
CA PRO A 48 -1.52 10.63 -3.29
C PRO A 48 -1.68 11.94 -2.51
N GLU A 49 -1.08 12.02 -1.34
CA GLU A 49 -0.86 13.31 -0.71
C GLU A 49 0.15 14.15 -1.50
N ALA A 50 0.09 15.48 -1.30
CA ALA A 50 0.98 16.42 -1.99
C ALA A 50 2.46 16.16 -1.68
N THR A 51 2.75 15.67 -0.48
CA THR A 51 4.12 15.37 -0.02
C THR A 51 4.13 14.02 0.70
N PRO A 52 4.19 12.90 -0.03
CA PRO A 52 4.30 11.59 0.60
C PRO A 52 5.65 11.43 1.30
N PRO A 53 5.76 10.60 2.35
CA PRO A 53 7.02 10.30 3.01
C PRO A 53 8.07 9.78 2.03
N ALA A 54 9.32 10.25 2.20
CA ALA A 54 10.42 9.91 1.30
C ALA A 54 10.92 8.46 1.42
N ASN A 55 10.61 7.77 2.52
CA ASN A 55 11.17 6.47 2.88
C ASN A 55 10.20 5.29 2.75
N LEU A 56 9.25 5.35 1.82
CA LEU A 56 8.24 4.31 1.63
C LEU A 56 8.83 2.92 1.35
N ASP A 57 9.97 2.86 0.67
CA ASP A 57 10.66 1.59 0.41
C ASP A 57 11.19 0.92 1.70
N ALA A 58 11.43 1.69 2.74
CA ALA A 58 11.89 1.19 4.03
C ALA A 58 10.75 0.63 4.90
N VAL A 59 9.49 0.88 4.57
CA VAL A 59 8.34 0.32 5.31
C VAL A 59 8.38 -1.20 5.19
N PRO A 60 8.46 -1.94 6.32
CA PRO A 60 8.53 -3.40 6.26
C PRO A 60 7.21 -3.99 5.75
N ASP A 61 7.30 -5.12 5.07
CA ASP A 61 6.12 -5.90 4.69
C ASP A 61 5.33 -6.35 5.94
N ALA A 62 4.03 -6.56 5.78
CA ALA A 62 3.21 -7.08 6.87
C ALA A 62 3.74 -8.46 7.31
N VAL A 63 3.86 -8.65 8.62
CA VAL A 63 4.28 -9.93 9.20
C VAL A 63 3.03 -10.77 9.47
N PRO A 64 2.86 -11.91 8.78
CA PRO A 64 1.72 -12.80 9.01
C PRO A 64 1.67 -13.27 10.46
N ARG A 65 0.48 -13.19 11.06
CA ARG A 65 0.19 -13.60 12.43
C ARG A 65 -1.11 -14.39 12.46
N ASP A 66 -1.24 -15.34 13.37
CA ASP A 66 -2.53 -15.96 13.63
C ASP A 66 -3.38 -15.04 14.50
N GLU A 67 -4.24 -14.28 13.84
CA GLU A 67 -5.16 -13.34 14.48
C GLU A 67 -6.58 -13.92 14.47
N PRO A 68 -7.39 -13.68 15.52
CA PRO A 68 -8.79 -14.08 15.52
C PRO A 68 -9.55 -13.38 14.39
N LEU A 69 -10.45 -14.11 13.74
CA LEU A 69 -11.28 -13.55 12.67
C LEU A 69 -12.22 -12.48 13.22
N HIS A 70 -12.32 -11.36 12.50
CA HIS A 70 -13.20 -10.27 12.90
C HIS A 70 -14.67 -10.67 12.81
N ARG A 71 -15.39 -10.56 13.93
CA ARG A 71 -16.76 -11.08 14.10
C ARG A 71 -17.77 -10.52 13.10
N PHE A 72 -17.65 -9.23 12.75
CA PHE A 72 -18.64 -8.53 11.91
C PHE A 72 -18.20 -8.41 10.46
N ALA A 73 -16.92 -8.12 10.20
CA ALA A 73 -16.39 -7.92 8.86
C ALA A 73 -16.43 -9.19 7.99
N ASN A 74 -16.63 -10.37 8.60
CA ASN A 74 -16.71 -11.66 7.89
C ASN A 74 -18.14 -12.17 7.69
N ARG A 75 -19.15 -11.32 7.90
CA ARG A 75 -20.55 -11.64 7.54
C ARG A 75 -20.79 -11.32 6.07
N THR A 76 -21.76 -12.01 5.47
CA THR A 76 -22.28 -11.65 4.15
C THR A 76 -22.77 -10.20 4.18
N TYR A 77 -22.41 -9.45 3.16
CA TYR A 77 -22.73 -8.03 3.03
C TYR A 77 -23.08 -7.65 1.59
N THR A 78 -23.76 -6.52 1.41
CA THR A 78 -24.12 -6.00 0.08
C THR A 78 -23.40 -4.67 -0.14
N ALA A 79 -22.77 -4.52 -1.30
CA ALA A 79 -22.15 -3.27 -1.73
C ALA A 79 -22.42 -3.03 -3.22
N LEU A 80 -22.80 -1.82 -3.59
CA LEU A 80 -23.16 -1.43 -4.97
C LEU A 80 -24.12 -2.42 -5.66
N GLY A 81 -25.12 -2.92 -4.93
CA GLY A 81 -26.13 -3.85 -5.45
C GLY A 81 -25.69 -5.31 -5.55
N ASN A 82 -24.42 -5.64 -5.30
CA ASN A 82 -23.89 -7.00 -5.32
C ASN A 82 -23.73 -7.56 -3.89
N THR A 83 -24.05 -8.84 -3.71
CA THR A 83 -23.87 -9.53 -2.45
C THR A 83 -22.55 -10.29 -2.44
N TYR A 84 -21.78 -10.10 -1.40
CA TYR A 84 -20.48 -10.73 -1.18
C TYR A 84 -20.54 -11.62 0.05
N THR A 85 -20.08 -12.86 -0.09
CA THR A 85 -19.95 -13.80 1.03
C THR A 85 -18.46 -14.03 1.31
N PRO A 86 -17.92 -13.52 2.42
CA PRO A 86 -16.54 -13.76 2.81
C PRO A 86 -16.26 -15.25 2.98
N ARG A 87 -15.07 -15.66 2.60
CA ARG A 87 -14.57 -17.03 2.79
C ARG A 87 -14.42 -17.33 4.27
N THR A 88 -14.60 -18.58 4.64
CA THR A 88 -14.44 -19.05 6.02
C THR A 88 -13.01 -19.49 6.34
N THR A 89 -12.18 -19.66 5.32
CA THR A 89 -10.77 -20.07 5.45
C THR A 89 -9.83 -19.10 4.78
N ARG A 90 -8.67 -18.88 5.39
CA ARG A 90 -7.55 -18.12 4.85
C ARG A 90 -6.72 -18.91 3.83
N ARG A 91 -6.88 -20.25 3.80
CA ARG A 91 -6.00 -21.16 3.06
C ARG A 91 -6.41 -21.32 1.61
N GLY A 92 -5.41 -21.60 0.77
CA GLY A 92 -5.62 -22.08 -0.59
C GLY A 92 -6.29 -21.06 -1.53
N PHE A 93 -6.14 -19.76 -1.27
CA PHE A 93 -6.59 -18.74 -2.20
C PHE A 93 -5.43 -18.29 -3.08
N SER A 94 -5.66 -18.34 -4.39
CA SER A 94 -4.79 -17.76 -5.41
C SER A 94 -5.67 -17.23 -6.53
N GLU A 95 -5.50 -15.95 -6.89
CA GLU A 95 -6.28 -15.31 -7.94
C GLU A 95 -5.42 -14.29 -8.69
N GLU A 96 -5.59 -14.24 -10.02
CA GLU A 96 -4.97 -13.24 -10.87
C GLU A 96 -6.00 -12.23 -11.35
N GLY A 97 -5.64 -10.95 -11.32
CA GLY A 97 -6.51 -9.89 -11.78
C GLY A 97 -5.86 -8.51 -11.72
N LEU A 98 -6.66 -7.47 -11.83
CA LEU A 98 -6.19 -6.11 -11.69
C LEU A 98 -6.15 -5.72 -10.19
N ALA A 99 -5.03 -5.12 -9.79
CA ALA A 99 -4.93 -4.37 -8.55
C ALA A 99 -5.02 -2.87 -8.84
N SER A 100 -5.66 -2.12 -7.96
CA SER A 100 -5.48 -0.68 -7.85
C SER A 100 -5.00 -0.32 -6.44
N TRP A 101 -5.02 0.95 -6.10
CA TRP A 101 -4.69 1.41 -4.75
C TRP A 101 -5.65 2.53 -4.34
N TYR A 102 -5.81 2.73 -3.03
CA TYR A 102 -6.64 3.76 -2.44
C TYR A 102 -5.79 4.69 -1.57
N GLY A 103 -6.07 5.97 -1.62
CA GLY A 103 -5.17 7.02 -1.16
C GLY A 103 -5.76 7.92 -0.08
N ARG A 104 -5.45 9.22 -0.21
CA ARG A 104 -5.73 10.26 0.80
C ARG A 104 -7.22 10.40 1.15
N ARG A 105 -8.13 10.10 0.23
CA ARG A 105 -9.57 10.20 0.47
C ARG A 105 -10.04 9.26 1.58
N PHE A 106 -9.41 8.10 1.69
CA PHE A 106 -9.72 7.08 2.68
C PHE A 106 -8.81 7.13 3.90
N HIS A 107 -7.67 7.80 3.81
CA HIS A 107 -6.74 7.95 4.92
C HIS A 107 -7.41 8.56 6.15
N GLY A 108 -7.19 7.95 7.32
CA GLY A 108 -7.83 8.35 8.57
C GLY A 108 -9.28 7.88 8.76
N ARG A 109 -9.89 7.21 7.76
CA ARG A 109 -11.24 6.65 7.89
C ARG A 109 -11.19 5.22 8.42
N LYS A 110 -12.32 4.77 8.99
CA LYS A 110 -12.43 3.39 9.46
C LYS A 110 -12.58 2.42 8.30
N THR A 111 -11.81 1.35 8.36
CA THR A 111 -11.92 0.18 7.46
C THR A 111 -13.08 -0.75 7.90
N ALA A 112 -13.34 -1.79 7.13
CA ALA A 112 -14.33 -2.81 7.49
C ALA A 112 -14.00 -3.56 8.77
N SER A 113 -12.72 -3.63 9.18
CA SER A 113 -12.32 -4.15 10.49
C SER A 113 -12.53 -3.15 11.64
N GLY A 114 -12.88 -1.90 11.34
CA GLY A 114 -12.99 -0.81 12.32
C GLY A 114 -11.66 -0.14 12.65
N GLU A 115 -10.54 -0.62 12.12
CA GLU A 115 -9.24 0.02 12.22
C GLU A 115 -9.22 1.34 11.42
N VAL A 116 -8.36 2.27 11.80
CA VAL A 116 -8.14 3.48 11.02
C VAL A 116 -7.25 3.13 9.82
N TYR A 117 -7.71 3.45 8.61
CA TYR A 117 -6.90 3.25 7.42
C TYR A 117 -5.71 4.18 7.39
N ASP A 118 -4.54 3.60 7.31
CA ASP A 118 -3.28 4.30 7.05
C ASP A 118 -2.77 3.93 5.65
N MET A 119 -2.78 4.90 4.73
CA MET A 119 -2.30 4.69 3.37
C MET A 119 -0.81 4.35 3.29
N TYR A 120 -0.07 4.59 4.36
CA TYR A 120 1.36 4.30 4.44
C TYR A 120 1.68 2.95 5.10
N ALA A 121 0.69 2.27 5.67
CA ALA A 121 0.83 0.91 6.19
C ALA A 121 0.74 -0.15 5.09
N MET A 122 1.28 -1.35 5.33
CA MET A 122 1.22 -2.48 4.38
C MET A 122 -0.10 -3.24 4.52
N THR A 123 -1.19 -2.62 4.06
CA THR A 123 -2.57 -3.15 4.14
C THR A 123 -3.26 -3.17 2.79
N ALA A 124 -4.39 -3.86 2.71
CA ALA A 124 -5.20 -3.93 1.50
C ALA A 124 -6.67 -4.22 1.81
N ALA A 125 -7.53 -3.91 0.81
CA ALA A 125 -8.93 -4.27 0.76
C ALA A 125 -9.16 -5.44 -0.20
N HIS A 126 -9.93 -6.44 0.25
CA HIS A 126 -10.34 -7.58 -0.58
C HIS A 126 -11.82 -7.91 -0.35
N PRO A 127 -12.59 -8.25 -1.42
CA PRO A 127 -14.03 -8.43 -1.27
C PRO A 127 -14.41 -9.64 -0.44
N THR A 128 -13.67 -10.73 -0.51
CA THR A 128 -14.11 -12.02 0.09
C THR A 128 -13.10 -12.70 0.98
N LEU A 129 -11.82 -12.33 0.97
CA LEU A 129 -10.87 -12.92 1.92
C LEU A 129 -11.27 -12.63 3.37
N PRO A 130 -11.03 -13.56 4.31
CA PRO A 130 -11.32 -13.32 5.73
C PRO A 130 -10.54 -12.10 6.25
N ILE A 131 -11.15 -11.35 7.13
CA ILE A 131 -10.51 -10.25 7.85
C ILE A 131 -10.27 -10.67 9.31
N PRO A 132 -9.05 -10.53 9.83
CA PRO A 132 -7.83 -10.26 9.09
C PRO A 132 -7.28 -11.50 8.38
N SER A 133 -6.59 -11.29 7.28
CA SER A 133 -5.77 -12.31 6.62
C SER A 133 -4.53 -11.65 5.99
N TYR A 134 -3.60 -12.46 5.53
CA TYR A 134 -2.38 -11.99 4.91
C TYR A 134 -2.26 -12.57 3.51
N VAL A 135 -1.82 -11.75 2.59
CA VAL A 135 -1.59 -12.19 1.21
C VAL A 135 -0.25 -11.68 0.69
N ARG A 136 0.37 -12.50 -0.17
CA ARG A 136 1.42 -12.03 -1.07
C ARG A 136 0.76 -11.52 -2.34
N VAL A 137 1.11 -10.31 -2.72
CA VAL A 137 0.70 -9.71 -3.98
C VAL A 137 1.92 -9.59 -4.87
N THR A 138 1.89 -10.24 -6.02
CA THR A 138 2.98 -10.24 -7.01
C THR A 138 2.53 -9.52 -8.27
N ALA A 139 3.21 -8.45 -8.64
CA ALA A 139 2.99 -7.75 -9.91
C ALA A 139 3.52 -8.61 -11.07
N LEU A 140 2.63 -9.03 -11.98
CA LEU A 140 2.97 -9.99 -13.03
C LEU A 140 3.93 -9.44 -14.09
N ASN A 141 3.95 -8.13 -14.28
CA ASN A 141 4.81 -7.45 -15.25
C ASN A 141 6.26 -7.28 -14.77
N SER A 142 6.47 -7.16 -13.45
CA SER A 142 7.79 -6.88 -12.88
C SER A 142 8.35 -8.00 -12.00
N GLY A 143 7.51 -8.95 -11.60
CA GLY A 143 7.86 -9.99 -10.62
C GLY A 143 8.04 -9.47 -9.20
N LYS A 144 7.90 -8.16 -8.96
CA LYS A 144 7.96 -7.59 -7.61
C LYS A 144 6.81 -8.11 -6.76
N SER A 145 7.07 -8.37 -5.49
CA SER A 145 6.04 -8.83 -4.56
C SER A 145 6.12 -8.12 -3.22
N VAL A 146 4.98 -8.03 -2.56
CA VAL A 146 4.83 -7.49 -1.20
C VAL A 146 3.91 -8.40 -0.40
N VAL A 147 4.04 -8.37 0.91
CA VAL A 147 3.07 -8.98 1.83
C VAL A 147 2.25 -7.87 2.47
N VAL A 148 0.92 -8.00 2.38
CA VAL A 148 -0.03 -7.06 2.97
C VAL A 148 -1.04 -7.76 3.87
N ARG A 149 -1.57 -7.03 4.85
CA ARG A 149 -2.64 -7.47 5.73
C ARG A 149 -3.99 -7.00 5.17
N ILE A 150 -4.92 -7.92 4.98
CA ILE A 150 -6.30 -7.61 4.58
C ILE A 150 -7.07 -7.17 5.82
N ASN A 151 -7.45 -5.91 5.85
CA ASN A 151 -8.23 -5.31 6.94
C ASN A 151 -9.46 -4.52 6.46
N ASP A 152 -9.68 -4.50 5.13
CA ASP A 152 -10.80 -3.75 4.56
C ASP A 152 -11.55 -4.54 3.48
N ARG A 153 -12.75 -4.05 3.09
CA ARG A 153 -13.62 -4.59 2.06
C ARG A 153 -13.60 -3.73 0.79
N GLY A 154 -13.58 -4.37 -0.34
CA GLY A 154 -13.43 -3.85 -1.68
C GLY A 154 -12.38 -4.65 -2.46
N PRO A 155 -12.17 -4.35 -3.73
CA PRO A 155 -12.90 -3.41 -4.58
C PRO A 155 -14.33 -3.88 -4.91
N PHE A 156 -15.22 -2.91 -5.15
CA PHE A 156 -16.60 -3.19 -5.57
C PHE A 156 -16.87 -2.84 -7.04
N HIS A 157 -15.90 -2.23 -7.71
CA HIS A 157 -15.95 -1.96 -9.14
C HIS A 157 -15.30 -3.12 -9.91
N SER A 158 -15.98 -3.56 -10.97
CA SER A 158 -15.67 -4.78 -11.73
C SER A 158 -14.22 -4.87 -12.23
N LYS A 159 -13.71 -6.10 -12.30
CA LYS A 159 -12.40 -6.53 -12.82
C LYS A 159 -11.18 -6.31 -11.90
N ARG A 160 -11.34 -5.71 -10.75
CA ARG A 160 -10.27 -5.64 -9.76
C ARG A 160 -10.43 -6.73 -8.70
N VAL A 161 -9.32 -7.33 -8.33
CA VAL A 161 -9.28 -8.39 -7.30
C VAL A 161 -8.85 -7.84 -5.94
N ILE A 162 -8.08 -6.75 -5.92
CA ILE A 162 -7.54 -6.19 -4.68
C ILE A 162 -7.28 -4.68 -4.85
N ASP A 163 -7.48 -3.92 -3.79
CA ASP A 163 -7.04 -2.53 -3.68
C ASP A 163 -5.97 -2.43 -2.60
N LEU A 164 -4.78 -1.97 -2.97
CA LEU A 164 -3.62 -1.88 -2.09
C LEU A 164 -3.53 -0.51 -1.42
N SER A 165 -2.84 -0.45 -0.29
CA SER A 165 -2.39 0.83 0.25
C SER A 165 -1.41 1.54 -0.71
N TYR A 166 -1.23 2.84 -0.53
CA TYR A 166 -0.29 3.62 -1.34
C TYR A 166 1.14 3.07 -1.26
N THR A 167 1.62 2.75 -0.06
CA THR A 167 2.97 2.18 0.11
C THR A 167 3.12 0.82 -0.56
N ALA A 168 2.14 -0.06 -0.46
CA ALA A 168 2.19 -1.37 -1.12
C ALA A 168 2.24 -1.23 -2.65
N ALA A 169 1.43 -0.32 -3.21
CA ALA A 169 1.43 -0.02 -4.63
C ALA A 169 2.74 0.66 -5.09
N HIS A 170 3.33 1.53 -4.25
CA HIS A 170 4.63 2.15 -4.48
C HIS A 170 5.72 1.08 -4.59
N LYS A 171 5.82 0.17 -3.64
CA LYS A 171 6.81 -0.93 -3.63
C LYS A 171 6.67 -1.86 -4.83
N LEU A 172 5.46 -2.11 -5.31
CA LEU A 172 5.21 -2.85 -6.54
C LEU A 172 5.50 -2.05 -7.82
N GLY A 173 5.61 -0.71 -7.72
CA GLY A 173 6.06 0.18 -8.78
C GLY A 173 4.97 0.63 -9.75
N TYR A 174 3.69 0.63 -9.37
CA TYR A 174 2.60 1.00 -10.29
C TYR A 174 1.76 2.23 -9.87
N ILE A 175 2.27 3.05 -8.93
CA ILE A 175 1.55 4.25 -8.46
C ILE A 175 1.10 5.14 -9.63
N ARG A 176 1.99 5.44 -10.57
CA ARG A 176 1.69 6.33 -11.70
C ARG A 176 0.71 5.74 -12.71
N GLN A 177 0.70 4.43 -12.85
CA GLN A 177 -0.21 3.70 -13.74
C GLN A 177 -1.61 3.55 -13.13
N GLY A 178 -1.74 3.72 -11.80
CA GLY A 178 -2.98 3.56 -11.05
C GLY A 178 -3.44 2.11 -10.88
N SER A 179 -3.05 1.21 -11.78
CA SER A 179 -3.39 -0.22 -11.73
C SER A 179 -2.34 -1.08 -12.41
N THR A 180 -2.30 -2.36 -12.02
CA THR A 180 -1.44 -3.37 -12.66
C THR A 180 -2.06 -4.77 -12.52
N ARG A 181 -1.62 -5.71 -13.35
CA ARG A 181 -1.98 -7.11 -13.17
C ARG A 181 -1.15 -7.73 -12.06
N VAL A 182 -1.84 -8.41 -11.16
CA VAL A 182 -1.21 -9.07 -10.01
C VAL A 182 -1.71 -10.51 -9.90
N ARG A 183 -0.93 -11.32 -9.18
CA ARG A 183 -1.39 -12.55 -8.52
C ARG A 183 -1.45 -12.31 -7.03
N VAL A 184 -2.56 -12.72 -6.42
CA VAL A 184 -2.83 -12.62 -4.99
C VAL A 184 -2.86 -14.03 -4.42
N ASP A 185 -1.89 -14.36 -3.59
CA ASP A 185 -1.76 -15.66 -2.94
C ASP A 185 -1.97 -15.51 -1.42
N SER A 186 -2.91 -16.26 -0.85
CA SER A 186 -3.11 -16.24 0.60
C SER A 186 -1.92 -16.85 1.33
N ILE A 187 -1.60 -16.26 2.47
CA ILE A 187 -0.60 -16.77 3.40
C ILE A 187 -1.35 -17.34 4.60
N ASP A 188 -1.12 -18.61 4.89
CA ASP A 188 -1.63 -19.22 6.11
C ASP A 188 -0.63 -18.99 7.26
N PRO A 189 -0.98 -18.19 8.27
CA PRO A 189 -0.08 -17.95 9.38
C PRO A 189 0.28 -19.23 10.15
N ALA A 190 -0.64 -20.18 10.26
CA ALA A 190 -0.39 -21.45 10.94
C ALA A 190 0.60 -22.34 10.14
N SER A 191 0.58 -22.26 8.80
CA SER A 191 1.57 -22.97 7.98
C SER A 191 2.92 -22.24 7.94
N HIS A 192 2.96 -20.96 8.30
CA HIS A 192 4.21 -20.22 8.50
C HIS A 192 5.02 -20.77 9.66
N ASP A 193 4.33 -21.27 10.68
CA ASP A 193 4.99 -21.94 11.81
C ASP A 193 5.37 -23.41 11.51
N THR A 194 4.71 -24.03 10.51
CA THR A 194 4.87 -25.47 10.23
C THR A 194 5.66 -25.82 8.97
N GLN A 195 5.89 -24.89 8.02
CA GLN A 195 6.74 -25.18 6.85
C GLN A 195 8.23 -24.83 7.06
N GLY A 196 8.67 -24.96 8.29
CA GLY A 196 10.07 -24.98 8.63
C GLY A 196 10.70 -26.36 8.48
N GLU A 197 10.29 -27.16 7.50
CA GLU A 197 10.89 -28.46 7.25
C GLU A 197 12.38 -28.32 6.93
N ALA A 198 13.17 -29.08 7.66
CA ALA A 198 14.63 -29.27 7.60
C ALA A 198 15.52 -28.28 8.39
N LEU A 199 15.04 -27.60 9.42
CA LEU A 199 15.86 -26.62 10.12
C LEU A 199 16.20 -26.95 11.56
N GLY A 200 16.20 -28.23 11.93
CA GLY A 200 16.58 -28.68 13.26
C GLY A 200 15.68 -28.14 14.39
N GLU A 201 15.48 -28.96 15.40
CA GLU A 201 14.86 -28.57 16.66
C GLU A 201 15.64 -27.46 17.35
N GLY A 202 15.01 -26.59 18.09
CA GLY A 202 15.67 -25.58 18.89
C GLY A 202 15.04 -24.20 18.87
N LEU A 203 15.70 -23.30 19.58
CA LEU A 203 15.26 -21.93 19.78
C LEU A 203 16.02 -20.99 18.83
N PHE A 204 15.30 -20.15 18.10
CA PHE A 204 15.88 -19.23 17.10
C PHE A 204 15.29 -17.82 17.23
N LEU A 205 16.07 -16.82 16.85
CA LEU A 205 15.61 -15.45 16.64
C LEU A 205 15.45 -15.21 15.13
N GLN A 206 14.26 -14.85 14.67
CA GLN A 206 14.08 -14.31 13.34
C GLN A 206 14.20 -12.79 13.38
N VAL A 207 15.18 -12.26 12.66
CA VAL A 207 15.55 -10.83 12.68
C VAL A 207 15.00 -10.09 11.46
N GLY A 208 14.68 -10.81 10.38
CA GLY A 208 14.10 -10.20 9.19
C GLY A 208 13.57 -11.24 8.22
N ALA A 209 12.72 -10.78 7.29
CA ALA A 209 12.22 -11.55 6.17
C ALA A 209 12.18 -10.67 4.91
N PHE A 210 12.73 -11.15 3.80
CA PHE A 210 12.94 -10.39 2.58
C PHE A 210 12.48 -11.18 1.35
N SER A 211 11.92 -10.50 0.38
CA SER A 211 11.65 -11.07 -0.94
C SER A 211 12.93 -11.27 -1.78
N SER A 212 14.00 -10.50 -1.47
CA SER A 212 15.30 -10.60 -2.13
C SER A 212 16.31 -11.37 -1.29
N ALA A 213 16.96 -12.35 -1.91
CA ALA A 213 18.07 -13.09 -1.31
C ALA A 213 19.22 -12.17 -0.89
N ASP A 214 19.55 -11.17 -1.72
CA ASP A 214 20.65 -10.24 -1.48
C ASP A 214 20.39 -9.37 -0.23
N ASN A 215 19.14 -8.95 -0.03
CA ASN A 215 18.77 -8.17 1.16
C ASN A 215 18.89 -9.00 2.44
N ALA A 216 18.45 -10.25 2.38
CA ALA A 216 18.61 -11.19 3.49
C ALA A 216 20.08 -11.48 3.78
N GLN A 217 20.86 -11.65 2.74
CA GLN A 217 22.31 -11.91 2.87
C GLN A 217 23.04 -10.70 3.50
N ARG A 218 22.73 -9.49 3.06
CA ARG A 218 23.27 -8.26 3.67
C ARG A 218 22.93 -8.13 5.15
N LEU A 219 21.68 -8.44 5.53
CA LEU A 219 21.31 -8.44 6.94
C LEU A 219 22.08 -9.54 7.71
N ARG A 220 22.22 -10.75 7.16
CA ARG A 220 23.00 -11.82 7.78
C ARG A 220 24.43 -11.39 8.06
N GLU A 221 25.09 -10.79 7.08
CA GLU A 221 26.47 -10.30 7.20
C GLU A 221 26.58 -9.17 8.23
N ARG A 222 25.60 -8.26 8.26
CA ARG A 222 25.54 -7.20 9.26
C ARG A 222 25.36 -7.76 10.67
N LEU A 223 24.46 -8.73 10.87
CA LEU A 223 24.26 -9.40 12.15
C LEU A 223 25.54 -10.09 12.64
N THR A 224 26.17 -10.86 11.75
CA THR A 224 27.43 -11.57 12.07
C THR A 224 28.51 -10.59 12.52
N ARG A 225 28.66 -9.47 11.82
CA ARG A 225 29.68 -8.46 12.14
C ARG A 225 29.36 -7.66 13.40
N GLU A 226 28.15 -7.08 13.49
CA GLU A 226 27.79 -6.16 14.58
C GLU A 226 27.60 -6.85 15.93
N LEU A 227 27.14 -8.10 15.91
CA LEU A 227 26.94 -8.89 17.14
C LEU A 227 28.10 -9.82 17.44
N ALA A 228 29.12 -9.84 16.59
CA ALA A 228 30.25 -10.76 16.68
C ALA A 228 29.80 -12.23 16.81
N LEU A 229 28.82 -12.64 16.01
CA LEU A 229 28.30 -14.00 16.02
C LEU A 229 29.13 -14.89 15.12
N ASP A 230 29.25 -16.15 15.50
CA ASP A 230 29.78 -17.19 14.60
C ASP A 230 28.94 -17.25 13.33
N ALA A 231 29.59 -17.34 12.17
CA ALA A 231 28.95 -17.43 10.88
C ALA A 231 27.96 -18.62 10.79
N GLY A 232 28.24 -19.71 11.52
CA GLY A 232 27.35 -20.87 11.62
C GLY A 232 26.07 -20.63 12.43
N ARG A 233 26.04 -19.58 13.27
CA ARG A 233 24.85 -19.22 14.07
C ARG A 233 23.86 -18.32 13.32
N THR A 234 24.24 -17.76 12.17
CA THR A 234 23.38 -16.93 11.35
C THR A 234 23.08 -17.64 10.05
N ARG A 235 21.81 -17.70 9.68
CA ARG A 235 21.39 -18.38 8.45
C ARG A 235 20.30 -17.59 7.73
N VAL A 236 20.22 -17.79 6.41
CA VAL A 236 19.09 -17.35 5.58
C VAL A 236 18.32 -18.59 5.18
N VAL A 237 17.04 -18.59 5.51
CA VAL A 237 16.12 -19.69 5.22
C VAL A 237 15.09 -19.20 4.22
N LEU A 238 14.97 -19.91 3.10
CA LEU A 238 13.89 -19.65 2.16
C LEU A 238 12.65 -20.41 2.63
N ASN A 239 11.64 -19.64 3.04
CA ASN A 239 10.33 -20.18 3.36
C ASN A 239 9.27 -19.27 2.77
N ASP A 240 8.27 -19.83 2.06
CA ASP A 240 7.20 -19.11 1.37
C ASP A 240 7.70 -17.99 0.45
N ARG A 241 8.80 -18.25 -0.27
CA ARG A 241 9.47 -17.30 -1.15
C ARG A 241 10.04 -16.06 -0.43
N LEU A 242 10.10 -16.09 0.92
CA LEU A 242 10.79 -15.09 1.71
C LEU A 242 12.10 -15.66 2.25
N HIS A 243 13.14 -14.89 2.10
CA HIS A 243 14.45 -15.15 2.68
C HIS A 243 14.46 -14.63 4.12
N ARG A 244 14.31 -15.55 5.09
CA ARG A 244 14.27 -15.23 6.52
C ARG A 244 15.65 -15.30 7.11
N VAL A 245 16.07 -14.24 7.78
CA VAL A 245 17.33 -14.20 8.49
C VAL A 245 17.12 -14.63 9.92
N GLN A 246 17.79 -15.67 10.34
CA GLN A 246 17.65 -16.27 11.66
C GLN A 246 19.00 -16.43 12.35
N VAL A 247 18.97 -16.32 13.67
CA VAL A 247 20.10 -16.55 14.57
C VAL A 247 19.74 -17.69 15.51
N GLY A 248 20.67 -18.61 15.74
CA GLY A 248 20.48 -19.78 16.59
C GLY A 248 21.11 -21.05 15.98
N PRO A 249 20.84 -22.26 16.56
CA PRO A 249 19.95 -22.47 17.72
C PRO A 249 20.53 -21.91 19.03
N TYR A 250 19.64 -21.55 19.95
CA TYR A 250 19.98 -21.14 21.29
C TYR A 250 19.77 -22.26 22.28
N PRO A 251 20.69 -22.42 23.25
CA PRO A 251 20.55 -23.45 24.28
C PRO A 251 19.46 -23.10 25.33
N SER A 252 19.13 -21.82 25.47
CA SER A 252 18.13 -21.35 26.44
C SER A 252 17.38 -20.10 25.98
N ASP A 253 16.19 -19.87 26.56
CA ASP A 253 15.42 -18.63 26.36
C ASP A 253 16.22 -17.40 26.83
N VAL A 254 17.05 -17.54 27.85
CA VAL A 254 17.86 -16.44 28.41
C VAL A 254 18.87 -15.96 27.37
N ASP A 255 19.57 -16.89 26.73
CA ASP A 255 20.55 -16.54 25.69
C ASP A 255 19.89 -15.89 24.47
N ALA A 256 18.74 -16.42 24.08
CA ALA A 256 17.97 -15.85 22.97
C ALA A 256 17.47 -14.43 23.29
N HIS A 257 17.00 -14.18 24.51
CA HIS A 257 16.56 -12.86 24.92
C HIS A 257 17.73 -11.86 24.99
N ALA A 258 18.90 -12.29 25.49
CA ALA A 258 20.11 -11.45 25.51
C ALA A 258 20.50 -11.00 24.09
N ASP A 259 20.53 -11.93 23.13
CA ASP A 259 20.83 -11.57 21.73
C ASP A 259 19.72 -10.76 21.07
N ARG A 260 18.45 -10.98 21.42
CA ARG A 260 17.35 -10.14 20.95
C ARG A 260 17.51 -8.68 21.38
N ASP A 261 17.88 -8.46 22.62
CA ASP A 261 18.11 -7.11 23.16
C ASP A 261 19.33 -6.47 22.49
N ARG A 262 20.41 -7.22 22.24
CA ARG A 262 21.57 -6.75 21.45
C ARG A 262 21.22 -6.39 20.02
N VAL A 263 20.36 -7.17 19.36
CA VAL A 263 19.84 -6.87 18.01
C VAL A 263 19.08 -5.54 18.02
N ARG A 264 18.25 -5.32 19.03
CA ARG A 264 17.50 -4.07 19.19
C ARG A 264 18.42 -2.88 19.44
N GLU A 265 19.38 -3.02 20.36
CA GLU A 265 20.28 -1.93 20.75
C GLU A 265 21.25 -1.52 19.64
N ARG A 266 21.86 -2.50 18.96
CA ARG A 266 22.93 -2.23 17.98
C ARG A 266 22.44 -2.02 16.56
N LEU A 267 21.30 -2.60 16.20
CA LEU A 267 20.81 -2.64 14.83
C LEU A 267 19.49 -1.92 14.64
N ASP A 268 18.82 -1.53 15.75
CA ASP A 268 17.46 -0.96 15.76
C ASP A 268 16.45 -1.88 15.04
N LEU A 269 16.58 -3.20 15.25
CA LEU A 269 15.73 -4.22 14.67
C LEU A 269 14.97 -4.99 15.75
N ASN A 270 13.74 -5.37 15.45
CA ASN A 270 12.93 -6.23 16.31
C ASN A 270 13.03 -7.69 15.87
N ALA A 271 13.63 -8.53 16.71
CA ALA A 271 13.72 -9.96 16.47
C ALA A 271 12.57 -10.70 17.17
N VAL A 272 12.05 -11.73 16.49
CA VAL A 272 10.98 -12.61 16.98
C VAL A 272 11.58 -13.94 17.40
N LEU A 273 11.24 -14.38 18.62
CA LEU A 273 11.63 -15.69 19.12
C LEU A 273 10.80 -16.79 18.47
N LEU A 274 11.47 -17.79 17.92
CA LEU A 274 10.84 -18.95 17.29
C LEU A 274 11.30 -20.21 18.05
N ARG A 275 10.36 -20.97 18.60
CA ARG A 275 10.61 -22.31 19.14
C ARG A 275 10.22 -23.33 18.09
N ARG A 276 11.08 -24.30 17.84
CA ARG A 276 10.86 -25.41 16.91
C ARG A 276 11.06 -26.71 17.67
N ASP A 277 9.97 -27.44 17.76
CA ASP A 277 9.92 -28.77 18.35
C ASP A 277 10.12 -29.82 17.27
#